data_18fe28b2161584176591ed42133c1854
#
_entry.id   18fe28b2161584176591ed42133c1854
#
_cell.length_a   1.000
_cell.length_b   1.000
_cell.length_c   1.000
_cell.angle_alpha   90.00
_cell.angle_beta   90.00
_cell.angle_gamma   90.00
#
_symmetry.space_group_name_H-M   'P 1'
#
loop_
_entity.id
_entity.type
_entity.pdbx_description
1 polymer ?
#
loop_
_entity_poly.entity_id
_entity_poly.type
_entity_poly.pdbx_seq_one_letter_code
_entity_poly.pdbx_strand_id
1 'polypeptide(L)'
;SGFERVFVGEESRGSITGLHNWVQFYLEETKGNVNYLGWTGRQDRHADDDVHVVTVKFSWADDDPELEVKPMSTMLCGSTVEFEFAALTLAFLAGDQNGDTKLALGDEQLRIVCHAMRSKFGAHVGSAYFELA
;
A
#
# COMPACT_ATOMS: atom_id res chain seq x y z
N SER A 1 11.40 2.50 8.51
CA SER A 1 11.75 3.22 7.25
C SER A 1 10.54 3.32 6.35
N GLY A 2 10.59 4.22 5.35
CA GLY A 2 9.52 4.32 4.35
C GLY A 2 9.30 3.02 3.59
N PHE A 3 10.36 2.30 3.27
CA PHE A 3 10.28 0.98 2.63
C PHE A 3 9.55 -0.03 3.51
N GLU A 4 9.94 -0.17 4.76
CA GLU A 4 9.25 -1.10 5.69
C GLU A 4 7.77 -0.77 5.82
N ARG A 5 7.43 0.51 6.00
CA ARG A 5 6.04 0.91 6.13
C ARG A 5 5.23 0.58 4.88
N VAL A 6 5.73 0.88 3.70
CA VAL A 6 5.01 0.65 2.44
C VAL A 6 4.89 -0.84 2.14
N PHE A 7 6.00 -1.57 2.16
CA PHE A 7 6.07 -2.94 1.65
C PHE A 7 5.87 -4.01 2.72
N VAL A 8 6.34 -3.79 3.94
CA VAL A 8 6.29 -4.80 5.00
C VAL A 8 5.11 -4.59 5.95
N GLY A 9 4.80 -3.35 6.23
CA GLY A 9 3.84 -2.97 7.26
C GLY A 9 4.50 -2.84 8.63
N GLU A 10 3.95 -1.99 9.45
CA GLU A 10 4.43 -1.72 10.80
C GLU A 10 3.24 -1.67 11.76
N GLU A 11 3.38 -2.31 12.91
CA GLU A 11 2.53 -2.07 14.05
C GLU A 11 3.09 -0.92 14.88
N SER A 12 2.27 0.02 15.25
CA SER A 12 2.66 1.13 16.12
C SER A 12 1.49 1.61 16.95
N ARG A 13 1.63 1.51 18.27
CA ARG A 13 0.68 2.04 19.25
C ARG A 13 -0.76 1.53 19.07
N GLY A 14 -0.92 0.25 18.80
CA GLY A 14 -2.23 -0.35 18.60
C GLY A 14 -2.85 -0.02 17.24
N SER A 15 -2.03 0.26 16.23
CA SER A 15 -2.49 0.56 14.87
C SER A 15 -1.55 -0.02 13.82
N ILE A 16 -2.12 -0.66 12.81
CA ILE A 16 -1.40 -1.16 11.65
C ILE A 16 -1.20 -0.02 10.66
N THR A 17 0.05 0.27 10.32
CA THR A 17 0.41 1.26 9.30
C THR A 17 1.11 0.60 8.12
N GLY A 18 0.84 1.11 6.91
CA GLY A 18 1.45 0.55 5.70
C GLY A 18 0.83 -0.78 5.27
N LEU A 19 1.66 -1.70 4.80
CA LEU A 19 1.28 -2.96 4.15
C LEU A 19 0.42 -2.70 2.91
N HIS A 20 1.03 -2.09 1.91
CA HIS A 20 0.41 -1.78 0.63
C HIS A 20 0.90 -2.69 -0.50
N ASN A 21 1.72 -3.69 -0.20
CA ASN A 21 2.23 -4.65 -1.16
C ASN A 21 1.46 -5.97 -1.08
N TRP A 22 0.90 -6.40 -2.22
CA TRP A 22 0.07 -7.59 -2.28
C TRP A 22 0.84 -8.90 -2.07
N VAL A 23 2.13 -8.95 -2.44
CA VAL A 23 2.98 -10.13 -2.23
C VAL A 23 3.22 -10.35 -0.73
N GLN A 24 3.56 -9.28 -0.01
CA GLN A 24 3.75 -9.35 1.44
C GLN A 24 2.44 -9.70 2.16
N PHE A 25 1.32 -9.11 1.71
CA PHE A 25 0.01 -9.47 2.25
C PHE A 25 -0.28 -10.96 2.10
N TYR A 26 -0.06 -11.52 0.91
CA TYR A 26 -0.21 -12.96 0.64
C TYR A 26 0.70 -13.81 1.54
N LEU A 27 1.96 -13.42 1.70
CA LEU A 27 2.91 -14.15 2.54
C LEU A 27 2.49 -14.15 4.01
N GLU A 28 2.04 -13.02 4.54
CA GLU A 28 1.58 -12.90 5.92
C GLU A 28 0.24 -13.64 6.14
N GLU A 29 -0.65 -13.63 5.16
CA GLU A 29 -1.89 -14.42 5.23
C GLU A 29 -1.59 -15.93 5.21
N THR A 30 -0.65 -16.37 4.38
CA THR A 30 -0.22 -17.77 4.32
C THR A 30 0.40 -18.26 5.64
N LYS A 31 1.09 -17.39 6.36
CA LYS A 31 1.62 -17.67 7.69
C LYS A 31 0.55 -17.67 8.80
N GLY A 32 -0.63 -17.13 8.52
CA GLY A 32 -1.70 -16.96 9.48
C GLY A 32 -1.62 -15.68 10.32
N ASN A 33 -0.69 -14.77 10.00
CA ASN A 33 -0.54 -13.49 10.70
C ASN A 33 -1.58 -12.46 10.26
N VAL A 34 -1.96 -12.48 8.99
CA VAL A 34 -2.98 -11.60 8.42
C VAL A 34 -4.22 -12.41 8.09
N ASN A 35 -5.39 -11.88 8.44
CA ASN A 35 -6.68 -12.44 8.06
C ASN A 35 -7.48 -11.42 7.24
N TYR A 36 -7.78 -11.77 5.99
CA TYR A 36 -8.63 -10.99 5.12
C TYR A 36 -10.07 -10.92 5.65
N LEU A 37 -10.59 -9.73 5.82
CA LEU A 37 -11.93 -9.48 6.37
C LEU A 37 -12.93 -8.97 5.33
N GLY A 38 -12.49 -8.69 4.12
CA GLY A 38 -13.32 -8.24 3.02
C GLY A 38 -12.72 -7.07 2.25
N TRP A 39 -13.23 -6.83 1.06
CA TRP A 39 -12.87 -5.66 0.30
C TRP A 39 -13.75 -4.46 0.70
N THR A 40 -13.14 -3.28 0.70
CA THR A 40 -13.83 -2.04 1.01
C THR A 40 -13.46 -1.03 -0.07
N GLY A 41 -14.32 -0.68 -0.97
CA GLY A 41 -14.04 0.33 -1.97
C GLY A 41 -14.39 -0.08 -3.39
N ARG A 42 -14.01 0.75 -4.35
CA ARG A 42 -14.22 0.48 -5.77
C ARG A 42 -13.26 -0.59 -6.24
N GLN A 43 -13.80 -1.63 -6.85
CA GLN A 43 -13.01 -2.44 -7.76
C GLN A 43 -12.83 -1.67 -9.07
N ASP A 44 -11.67 -1.81 -9.69
CA ASP A 44 -11.53 -1.46 -11.09
C ASP A 44 -12.56 -2.25 -11.91
N ARG A 45 -13.02 -1.67 -13.00
CA ARG A 45 -14.14 -2.23 -13.79
C ARG A 45 -13.68 -3.22 -14.86
N HIS A 46 -12.38 -3.43 -15.01
CA HIS A 46 -11.80 -4.24 -16.07
C HIS A 46 -11.38 -5.59 -15.51
N ALA A 47 -12.29 -6.56 -15.55
CA ALA A 47 -12.07 -7.92 -15.05
C ALA A 47 -11.02 -8.73 -15.84
N ASP A 48 -10.56 -8.19 -16.96
CA ASP A 48 -9.63 -8.88 -17.88
C ASP A 48 -8.19 -8.40 -17.76
N ASP A 49 -7.91 -7.43 -16.90
CA ASP A 49 -6.54 -6.93 -16.69
C ASP A 49 -5.81 -7.75 -15.63
N ASP A 50 -4.54 -8.03 -15.86
CA ASP A 50 -3.69 -8.80 -14.94
C ASP A 50 -3.27 -8.01 -13.69
N VAL A 51 -3.52 -6.70 -13.67
CA VAL A 51 -3.13 -5.78 -12.58
C VAL A 51 -4.34 -5.00 -12.09
N HIS A 52 -4.61 -5.08 -10.79
CA HIS A 52 -5.78 -4.46 -10.17
C HIS A 52 -5.45 -3.71 -8.89
N VAL A 53 -6.02 -2.51 -8.73
CA VAL A 53 -6.05 -1.83 -7.43
C VAL A 53 -7.20 -2.39 -6.61
N VAL A 54 -6.88 -2.98 -5.48
CA VAL A 54 -7.85 -3.46 -4.51
C VAL A 54 -7.75 -2.70 -3.20
N THR A 55 -8.88 -2.47 -2.56
CA THR A 55 -8.94 -1.88 -1.22
C THR A 55 -9.54 -2.92 -0.28
N VAL A 56 -8.79 -3.31 0.72
CA VAL A 56 -9.12 -4.43 1.61
C VAL A 56 -9.13 -4.01 3.07
N LYS A 57 -9.94 -4.74 3.84
CA LYS A 57 -9.92 -4.71 5.29
C LYS A 57 -9.32 -6.03 5.79
N PHE A 58 -8.45 -5.95 6.77
CA PHE A 58 -7.82 -7.13 7.36
C PHE A 58 -7.49 -6.94 8.84
N SER A 59 -7.29 -8.04 9.53
CA SER A 59 -6.70 -8.07 10.86
C SER A 59 -5.28 -8.60 10.79
N TRP A 60 -4.43 -8.14 11.67
CA TRP A 60 -3.08 -8.63 11.84
C TRP A 60 -2.87 -9.01 13.29
N ALA A 61 -2.47 -10.25 13.52
CA ALA A 61 -2.02 -10.76 14.79
C ALA A 61 -0.60 -11.26 14.59
N ASP A 62 0.35 -10.39 14.76
CA ASP A 62 1.72 -10.78 15.05
C ASP A 62 1.74 -11.19 16.53
N ASP A 63 2.75 -11.77 17.07
CA ASP A 63 2.90 -12.36 18.42
C ASP A 63 2.14 -11.69 19.62
N ASP A 64 1.33 -10.65 19.35
CA ASP A 64 0.48 -9.96 20.32
C ASP A 64 -0.93 -10.59 20.38
N PRO A 65 -1.46 -10.93 21.56
CA PRO A 65 -2.80 -11.47 21.70
C PRO A 65 -3.93 -10.50 21.39
N GLU A 66 -3.67 -9.22 21.21
CA GLU A 66 -4.66 -8.24 20.79
C GLU A 66 -4.72 -8.13 19.26
N LEU A 67 -5.85 -8.58 18.72
CA LEU A 67 -6.11 -8.55 17.28
C LEU A 67 -6.29 -7.11 16.80
N GLU A 68 -5.37 -6.64 15.96
CA GLU A 68 -5.48 -5.33 15.34
C GLU A 68 -6.20 -5.40 14.00
N VAL A 69 -7.05 -4.44 13.72
CA VAL A 69 -7.80 -4.34 12.47
C VAL A 69 -7.36 -3.11 11.69
N LYS A 70 -6.90 -3.32 10.47
CA LYS A 70 -6.73 -2.24 9.51
C LYS A 70 -8.01 -2.12 8.67
N PRO A 71 -8.77 -1.02 8.84
CA PRO A 71 -10.06 -0.89 8.18
C PRO A 71 -9.97 -0.69 6.67
N MET A 72 -8.83 -0.19 6.19
CA MET A 72 -8.63 0.09 4.77
C MET A 72 -7.15 0.08 4.41
N SER A 73 -6.78 -0.71 3.41
CA SER A 73 -5.47 -0.69 2.76
C SER A 73 -5.62 -0.94 1.28
N THR A 74 -4.95 -0.14 0.46
CA THR A 74 -4.94 -0.33 -0.99
C THR A 74 -3.68 -1.03 -1.43
N MET A 75 -3.79 -1.89 -2.44
CA MET A 75 -2.71 -2.66 -3.01
C MET A 75 -2.87 -2.72 -4.53
N LEU A 76 -1.76 -2.71 -5.25
CA LEU A 76 -1.72 -2.93 -6.69
C LEU A 76 -1.43 -4.41 -6.96
N CYS A 77 -2.47 -5.25 -6.95
CA CYS A 77 -2.33 -6.67 -7.18
C CYS A 77 -1.90 -6.98 -8.63
N GLY A 78 -0.98 -7.92 -8.80
CA GLY A 78 -0.44 -8.33 -10.11
C GLY A 78 0.82 -7.57 -10.54
N SER A 79 1.18 -6.48 -9.87
CA SER A 79 2.44 -5.76 -10.12
C SER A 79 3.64 -6.47 -9.48
N THR A 80 4.83 -6.19 -9.99
CA THR A 80 6.08 -6.61 -9.34
C THR A 80 6.51 -5.61 -8.27
N VAL A 81 7.26 -6.08 -7.28
CA VAL A 81 7.81 -5.21 -6.22
C VAL A 81 8.74 -4.14 -6.81
N GLU A 82 9.52 -4.51 -7.84
CA GLU A 82 10.43 -3.59 -8.53
C GLU A 82 9.66 -2.47 -9.22
N PHE A 83 8.55 -2.78 -9.89
CA PHE A 83 7.70 -1.79 -10.51
C PHE A 83 7.12 -0.83 -9.47
N GLU A 84 6.53 -1.37 -8.40
CA GLU A 84 5.97 -0.54 -7.33
C GLU A 84 7.02 0.36 -6.70
N PHE A 85 8.20 -0.19 -6.37
CA PHE A 85 9.30 0.57 -5.80
C PHE A 85 9.74 1.73 -6.72
N ALA A 86 9.89 1.46 -8.02
CA ALA A 86 10.28 2.47 -9.00
C ALA A 86 9.20 3.55 -9.16
N ALA A 87 7.93 3.15 -9.31
CA ALA A 87 6.82 4.08 -9.52
C ALA A 87 6.59 4.98 -8.30
N LEU A 88 6.59 4.41 -7.09
CA LEU A 88 6.42 5.17 -5.85
C LEU A 88 7.60 6.12 -5.60
N THR A 89 8.82 5.68 -5.90
CA THR A 89 10.02 6.53 -5.80
C THR A 89 9.96 7.69 -6.79
N LEU A 90 9.60 7.43 -8.04
CA LEU A 90 9.48 8.46 -9.07
C LEU A 90 8.39 9.48 -8.71
N ALA A 91 7.24 9.03 -8.25
CA ALA A 91 6.17 9.90 -7.79
C ALA A 91 6.62 10.81 -6.65
N PHE A 92 7.37 10.28 -5.69
CA PHE A 92 7.92 11.07 -4.59
C PHE A 92 8.97 12.10 -5.04
N LEU A 93 9.85 11.73 -5.98
CA LEU A 93 10.94 12.60 -6.43
C LEU A 93 10.49 13.67 -7.44
N ALA A 94 9.57 13.33 -8.33
CA ALA A 94 9.15 14.17 -9.44
C ALA A 94 7.72 14.71 -9.32
N GLY A 95 6.90 14.17 -8.43
CA GLY A 95 5.52 14.55 -8.20
C GLY A 95 5.32 15.35 -6.92
N ASP A 96 4.13 15.22 -6.34
CA ASP A 96 3.79 15.85 -5.07
C ASP A 96 4.19 14.95 -3.89
N GLN A 97 5.11 15.43 -3.06
CA GLN A 97 5.62 14.67 -1.90
C GLN A 97 4.61 14.55 -0.75
N ASN A 98 3.58 15.38 -0.72
CA ASN A 98 2.51 15.38 0.29
C ASN A 98 1.12 15.50 -0.35
N GLY A 99 0.95 14.87 -1.49
CA GLY A 99 -0.28 14.87 -2.24
C GLY A 99 -0.38 13.66 -3.14
N ASP A 100 -1.00 13.85 -4.28
CA ASP A 100 -1.19 12.77 -5.24
C ASP A 100 -0.58 13.09 -6.61
N THR A 101 -0.02 12.07 -7.23
CA THR A 101 0.50 12.10 -8.59
C THR A 101 -0.32 11.15 -9.46
N LYS A 102 -0.93 11.67 -10.52
CA LYS A 102 -1.73 10.86 -11.44
C LYS A 102 -0.86 9.98 -12.32
N LEU A 103 -1.33 8.77 -12.54
CA LEU A 103 -0.67 7.74 -13.34
C LEU A 103 -1.72 7.03 -14.20
N ALA A 104 -1.41 6.82 -15.47
CA ALA A 104 -2.17 5.91 -16.32
C ALA A 104 -1.45 4.56 -16.39
N LEU A 105 -2.17 3.49 -16.12
CA LEU A 105 -1.68 2.12 -16.24
C LEU A 105 -2.64 1.35 -17.15
N GLY A 106 -2.25 1.15 -18.41
CA GLY A 106 -3.20 0.69 -19.42
C GLY A 106 -4.35 1.67 -19.57
N ASP A 107 -5.56 1.19 -19.48
CA ASP A 107 -6.80 1.99 -19.57
C ASP A 107 -7.24 2.55 -18.20
N GLU A 108 -6.58 2.14 -17.10
CA GLU A 108 -6.91 2.60 -15.76
C GLU A 108 -6.21 3.92 -15.40
N GLN A 109 -6.98 4.79 -14.76
CA GLN A 109 -6.46 6.01 -14.17
C GLN A 109 -6.23 5.81 -12.69
N LEU A 110 -4.97 5.85 -12.30
CA LEU A 110 -4.53 5.70 -10.92
C LEU A 110 -3.96 7.01 -10.40
N ARG A 111 -3.81 7.07 -9.10
CA ARG A 111 -2.99 8.06 -8.43
C ARG A 111 -2.06 7.39 -7.42
N ILE A 112 -0.88 7.95 -7.26
CA ILE A 112 0.03 7.59 -6.19
C ILE A 112 -0.06 8.68 -5.14
N VAL A 113 -0.48 8.30 -3.94
CA VAL A 113 -0.54 9.20 -2.79
C VAL A 113 0.77 9.09 -2.03
N CYS A 114 1.41 10.24 -1.76
CA CYS A 114 2.65 10.32 -1.00
C CYS A 114 2.46 11.12 0.28
N HIS A 115 3.11 10.66 1.33
CA HIS A 115 3.24 11.36 2.60
C HIS A 115 4.72 11.48 2.95
N ALA A 116 5.26 12.70 2.88
CA ALA A 116 6.64 12.96 3.23
C ALA A 116 6.82 13.08 4.74
N MET A 117 7.94 12.56 5.22
CA MET A 117 8.50 12.88 6.53
C MET A 117 9.73 13.76 6.36
N ARG A 118 9.96 14.65 7.30
CA ARG A 118 11.13 15.54 7.31
C ARG A 118 12.06 15.20 8.46
N SER A 119 13.34 15.18 8.16
CA SER A 119 14.41 15.05 9.13
C SER A 119 15.48 16.12 8.87
N LYS A 120 16.53 16.12 9.68
CA LYS A 120 17.69 16.98 9.44
C LYS A 120 18.41 16.71 8.11
N PHE A 121 18.13 15.57 7.46
CA PHE A 121 18.71 15.17 6.17
C PHE A 121 17.78 15.49 4.99
N GLY A 122 16.65 16.16 5.21
CA GLY A 122 15.69 16.53 4.18
C GLY A 122 14.40 15.73 4.23
N ALA A 123 13.66 15.76 3.12
CA ALA A 123 12.43 15.00 2.96
C ALA A 123 12.72 13.55 2.53
N HIS A 124 11.94 12.62 3.07
CA HIS A 124 11.98 11.21 2.70
C HIS A 124 10.58 10.62 2.75
N VAL A 125 10.39 9.48 2.12
CA VAL A 125 9.09 8.80 2.09
C VAL A 125 8.70 8.35 3.49
N GLY A 126 7.59 8.88 3.98
CA GLY A 126 6.92 8.38 5.18
C GLY A 126 5.96 7.25 4.83
N SER A 127 5.14 7.44 3.79
CA SER A 127 4.29 6.42 3.19
C SER A 127 4.01 6.77 1.74
N ALA A 128 3.76 5.77 0.90
CA ALA A 128 3.28 5.94 -0.46
C ALA A 128 2.46 4.72 -0.89
N TYR A 129 1.40 4.92 -1.66
CA TYR A 129 0.54 3.83 -2.11
C TYR A 129 -0.30 4.23 -3.32
N PHE A 130 -0.80 3.22 -4.03
CA PHE A 130 -1.68 3.40 -5.18
C PHE A 130 -3.14 3.50 -4.75
N GLU A 131 -3.89 4.36 -5.44
CA GLU A 131 -5.34 4.43 -5.35
C GLU A 131 -5.95 4.56 -6.76
N LEU A 132 -7.23 4.21 -6.89
CA LEU A 132 -8.00 4.59 -8.08
C LEU A 132 -8.20 6.10 -8.11
N ALA A 133 -8.02 6.68 -9.28
CA ALA A 133 -8.22 8.12 -9.49
C ALA A 133 -9.70 8.52 -9.52
#